data_1ddbeb080c7d2b7c76bb954f6584a778
#
_entry.id   1ddbeb080c7d2b7c76bb954f6584a778
#
_cell.length_a   1.000
_cell.length_b   1.000
_cell.length_c   1.000
_cell.angle_alpha   90.00
_cell.angle_beta   90.00
_cell.angle_gamma   90.00
#
_symmetry.space_group_name_H-M   'P 1'
#
loop_
_entity.id
_entity.type
_entity.pdbx_description
1 polymer ?
#
loop_
_entity_poly.entity_id
_entity_poly.type
_entity_poly.pdbx_seq_one_letter_code
_entity_poly.pdbx_strand_id
1 'polypeptide(L)'
;HYHPTQTLTDLVTIRQLLGGLENHTVGFCGDLKFGRTVHSLAEALRNFKGNKFIFISPKELSVPDYLITNVLEPAGVKYEIVESLDEVINQLDILYMTRVQKERFFNEQDYIRLKDSYILDSEKMKNAKKNMIVLHPLPRVNEITPEVDEDPRAAYFKQVKYGMYARMALIAKL
;
A
#
# COMPACT_ATOMS: atom_id res chain seq x y z
N HIS A 1 8.56 -3.44 14.38
CA HIS A 1 7.94 -4.74 14.08
C HIS A 1 7.64 -4.83 12.59
N TYR A 2 8.29 -5.76 11.89
CA TYR A 2 8.13 -6.01 10.46
C TYR A 2 7.08 -7.09 10.16
N HIS A 3 6.65 -7.16 8.90
CA HIS A 3 5.76 -8.21 8.41
C HIS A 3 6.37 -8.93 7.19
N PRO A 4 7.45 -9.72 7.39
CA PRO A 4 8.29 -10.23 6.29
C PRO A 4 7.55 -11.10 5.28
N THR A 5 6.62 -11.94 5.73
CA THR A 5 5.86 -12.81 4.83
C THR A 5 4.87 -12.04 3.96
N GLN A 6 4.28 -10.94 4.47
CA GLN A 6 3.45 -10.05 3.66
C GLN A 6 4.30 -9.27 2.67
N THR A 7 5.45 -8.75 3.11
CA THR A 7 6.39 -8.06 2.21
C THR A 7 6.80 -8.95 1.04
N LEU A 8 7.14 -10.20 1.30
CA LEU A 8 7.48 -11.15 0.23
C LEU A 8 6.29 -11.37 -0.72
N THR A 9 5.08 -11.51 -0.18
CA THR A 9 3.84 -11.60 -0.96
C THR A 9 3.69 -10.41 -1.90
N ASP A 10 3.87 -9.19 -1.37
CA ASP A 10 3.72 -7.94 -2.11
C ASP A 10 4.78 -7.82 -3.22
N LEU A 11 6.05 -8.09 -2.90
CA LEU A 11 7.14 -8.06 -3.90
C LEU A 11 6.92 -9.07 -5.03
N VAL A 12 6.52 -10.31 -4.71
CA VAL A 12 6.21 -11.33 -5.72
C VAL A 12 5.04 -10.87 -6.59
N THR A 13 3.99 -10.28 -6.00
CA THR A 13 2.83 -9.79 -6.72
C THR A 13 3.21 -8.66 -7.68
N ILE A 14 3.94 -7.66 -7.21
CA ILE A 14 4.41 -6.54 -8.03
C ILE A 14 5.25 -7.05 -9.19
N ARG A 15 6.23 -7.90 -8.92
CA ARG A 15 7.10 -8.47 -9.96
C ARG A 15 6.31 -9.26 -11.01
N GLN A 16 5.32 -10.06 -10.61
CA GLN A 16 4.52 -10.87 -11.54
C GLN A 16 3.59 -10.01 -12.40
N LEU A 17 3.04 -8.94 -11.86
CA LEU A 17 2.06 -8.13 -12.56
C LEU A 17 2.67 -6.97 -13.36
N LEU A 18 3.78 -6.40 -12.89
CA LEU A 18 4.44 -5.25 -13.53
C LEU A 18 5.79 -5.59 -14.19
N GLY A 19 6.26 -6.84 -14.07
CA GLY A 19 7.50 -7.31 -14.70
C GLY A 19 8.78 -6.95 -13.95
N GLY A 20 8.73 -6.12 -12.91
CA GLY A 20 9.88 -5.71 -12.12
C GLY A 20 9.51 -5.03 -10.82
N LEU A 21 10.50 -4.59 -10.07
CA LEU A 21 10.35 -3.89 -8.79
C LEU A 21 10.93 -2.46 -8.83
N GLU A 22 11.40 -2.03 -9.99
CA GLU A 22 12.09 -0.76 -10.20
C GLU A 22 11.23 0.21 -11.01
N ASN A 23 11.49 1.53 -10.84
CA ASN A 23 10.89 2.61 -11.62
C ASN A 23 9.36 2.71 -11.47
N HIS A 24 8.83 2.45 -10.29
CA HIS A 24 7.42 2.57 -9.99
C HIS A 24 7.12 3.77 -9.10
N THR A 25 5.98 4.42 -9.35
CA THR A 25 5.37 5.35 -8.40
C THR A 25 4.39 4.57 -7.53
N VAL A 26 4.71 4.44 -6.25
CA VAL A 26 3.97 3.63 -5.26
C VAL A 26 3.23 4.55 -4.32
N GLY A 27 1.89 4.52 -4.35
CA GLY A 27 1.03 5.19 -3.39
C GLY A 27 0.70 4.26 -2.23
N PHE A 28 0.99 4.69 -1.00
CA PHE A 28 0.55 4.05 0.22
C PHE A 28 -0.59 4.86 0.81
N CYS A 29 -1.77 4.27 0.96
CA CYS A 29 -2.98 5.00 1.32
C CYS A 29 -3.69 4.39 2.55
N GLY A 30 -4.07 5.24 3.52
CA GLY A 30 -4.84 4.88 4.71
C GLY A 30 -4.09 5.07 6.02
N ASP A 31 -4.02 4.04 6.86
CA ASP A 31 -3.28 4.09 8.13
C ASP A 31 -1.79 3.82 7.91
N LEU A 32 -1.03 4.87 7.72
CA LEU A 32 0.43 4.80 7.51
C LEU A 32 1.22 4.85 8.82
N LYS A 33 0.59 5.32 9.90
CA LYS A 33 1.24 5.45 11.21
C LYS A 33 1.47 4.09 11.88
N PHE A 34 0.47 3.22 11.82
CA PHE A 34 0.50 1.91 12.48
C PHE A 34 0.61 0.74 11.47
N GLY A 35 0.58 1.04 10.17
CA GLY A 35 0.59 0.08 9.09
C GLY A 35 1.92 -0.67 8.92
N ARG A 36 2.18 -1.72 9.70
CA ARG A 36 3.42 -2.51 9.62
C ARG A 36 3.71 -3.05 8.22
N THR A 37 2.69 -3.36 7.46
CA THR A 37 2.82 -3.84 6.08
C THR A 37 3.35 -2.74 5.16
N VAL A 38 2.87 -1.49 5.34
CA VAL A 38 3.38 -0.31 4.63
C VAL A 38 4.85 -0.09 4.93
N HIS A 39 5.23 -0.05 6.23
CA HIS A 39 6.61 0.18 6.63
C HIS A 39 7.55 -0.87 6.05
N SER A 40 7.16 -2.14 6.14
CA SER A 40 7.97 -3.25 5.64
C SER A 40 8.11 -3.23 4.11
N LEU A 41 7.03 -2.90 3.38
CA LEU A 41 7.06 -2.84 1.93
C LEU A 41 7.87 -1.63 1.44
N ALA A 42 7.71 -0.45 2.04
CA ALA A 42 8.49 0.74 1.72
C ALA A 42 9.98 0.50 1.94
N GLU A 43 10.35 -0.12 3.07
CA GLU A 43 11.74 -0.48 3.36
C GLU A 43 12.30 -1.50 2.37
N ALA A 44 11.52 -2.47 1.93
CA ALA A 44 11.96 -3.44 0.93
C ALA A 44 12.14 -2.78 -0.46
N LEU A 45 11.17 -1.98 -0.89
CA LEU A 45 11.17 -1.33 -2.20
C LEU A 45 12.24 -0.23 -2.34
N ARG A 46 12.73 0.36 -1.23
CA ARG A 46 13.84 1.33 -1.28
C ARG A 46 15.11 0.77 -1.91
N ASN A 47 15.29 -0.55 -1.89
CA ASN A 47 16.47 -1.21 -2.46
C ASN A 47 16.42 -1.32 -4.00
N PHE A 48 15.30 -0.97 -4.61
CA PHE A 48 15.10 -1.02 -6.05
C PHE A 48 15.09 0.40 -6.64
N LYS A 49 15.90 0.61 -7.68
CA LYS A 49 16.17 1.94 -8.24
C LYS A 49 14.94 2.57 -8.90
N GLY A 50 14.87 3.90 -8.87
CA GLY A 50 13.88 4.67 -9.60
C GLY A 50 12.46 4.67 -9.01
N ASN A 51 12.25 4.04 -7.86
CA ASN A 51 10.97 4.10 -7.16
C ASN A 51 10.75 5.48 -6.54
N LYS A 52 9.51 5.97 -6.64
CA LYS A 52 8.98 7.15 -5.93
C LYS A 52 7.84 6.71 -5.03
N PHE A 53 7.80 7.19 -3.79
CA PHE A 53 6.73 6.89 -2.85
C PHE A 53 5.83 8.10 -2.64
N ILE A 54 4.53 7.88 -2.60
CA ILE A 54 3.52 8.87 -2.24
C ILE A 54 2.75 8.34 -1.05
N PHE A 55 2.88 9.01 0.09
CA PHE A 55 2.18 8.67 1.33
C PHE A 55 0.90 9.48 1.43
N ILE A 56 -0.24 8.82 1.44
CA ILE A 56 -1.57 9.40 1.32
C ILE A 56 -2.35 9.09 2.58
N SER A 57 -2.49 10.06 3.49
CA SER A 57 -3.15 9.85 4.78
C SER A 57 -3.57 11.16 5.43
N PRO A 58 -4.54 11.15 6.36
CA PRO A 58 -4.74 12.28 7.26
C PRO A 58 -3.49 12.48 8.13
N LYS A 59 -3.29 13.69 8.62
CA LYS A 59 -2.11 14.05 9.45
C LYS A 59 -1.93 13.13 10.65
N GLU A 60 -3.03 12.73 11.28
CA GLU A 60 -3.05 11.88 12.47
C GLU A 60 -2.56 10.45 12.20
N LEU A 61 -2.68 9.98 10.95
CA LEU A 61 -2.27 8.66 10.48
C LEU A 61 -1.07 8.71 9.53
N SER A 62 -0.36 9.83 9.50
CA SER A 62 0.79 10.03 8.63
C SER A 62 1.91 9.04 8.92
N VAL A 63 2.70 8.80 7.88
CA VAL A 63 3.91 7.97 7.98
C VAL A 63 4.84 8.47 9.09
N PRO A 64 5.40 7.59 9.93
CA PRO A 64 6.28 8.00 11.02
C PRO A 64 7.60 8.58 10.51
N ASP A 65 8.08 9.63 11.20
CA ASP A 65 9.34 10.32 10.86
C ASP A 65 10.52 9.36 10.71
N TYR A 66 10.61 8.33 11.57
CA TYR A 66 11.73 7.38 11.51
C TYR A 66 11.82 6.66 10.16
N LEU A 67 10.67 6.37 9.50
CA LEU A 67 10.67 5.73 8.20
C LEU A 67 11.23 6.68 7.13
N ILE A 68 10.92 7.95 7.24
CA ILE A 68 11.45 8.97 6.35
C ILE A 68 12.96 9.16 6.58
N THR A 69 13.33 9.55 7.80
CA THR A 69 14.70 10.00 8.14
C THR A 69 15.71 8.86 8.19
N ASN A 70 15.31 7.68 8.68
CA ASN A 70 16.26 6.58 8.89
C ASN A 70 16.24 5.54 7.78
N VAL A 71 15.18 5.54 6.93
CA VAL A 71 14.99 4.49 5.92
C VAL A 71 15.03 5.06 4.50
N LEU A 72 14.22 6.06 4.19
CA LEU A 72 14.05 6.53 2.81
C LEU A 72 15.10 7.56 2.40
N GLU A 73 15.35 8.58 3.22
CA GLU A 73 16.33 9.63 2.92
C GLU A 73 17.75 9.08 2.75
N PRO A 74 18.27 8.18 3.63
CA PRO A 74 19.59 7.60 3.44
C PRO A 74 19.70 6.73 2.17
N ALA A 75 18.58 6.18 1.69
CA ALA A 75 18.53 5.41 0.45
C ALA A 75 18.33 6.28 -0.80
N GLY A 76 18.17 7.61 -0.64
CA GLY A 76 17.94 8.54 -1.75
C GLY A 76 16.59 8.36 -2.45
N VAL A 77 15.61 7.76 -1.78
CA VAL A 77 14.27 7.53 -2.33
C VAL A 77 13.49 8.84 -2.37
N LYS A 78 12.94 9.17 -3.54
CA LYS A 78 12.04 10.31 -3.66
C LYS A 78 10.70 9.99 -3.02
N TYR A 79 10.19 10.88 -2.18
CA TYR A 79 8.88 10.72 -1.55
C TYR A 79 8.08 12.01 -1.54
N GLU A 80 6.79 11.86 -1.33
CA GLU A 80 5.81 12.93 -1.21
C GLU A 80 4.77 12.54 -0.17
N ILE A 81 4.27 13.49 0.62
CA ILE A 81 3.22 13.27 1.62
C ILE A 81 2.04 14.16 1.25
N VAL A 82 0.87 13.57 1.07
CA VAL A 82 -0.34 14.26 0.65
C VAL A 82 -1.54 13.79 1.48
N GLU A 83 -2.59 14.59 1.52
CA GLU A 83 -3.82 14.27 2.25
C GLU A 83 -4.96 13.77 1.35
N SER A 84 -4.81 13.83 0.02
CA SER A 84 -5.86 13.44 -0.92
C SER A 84 -5.36 12.41 -1.95
N LEU A 85 -6.09 11.29 -2.06
CA LEU A 85 -5.84 10.30 -3.10
C LEU A 85 -6.17 10.84 -4.50
N ASP A 86 -7.21 11.66 -4.61
CA ASP A 86 -7.69 12.17 -5.89
C ASP A 86 -6.66 13.05 -6.60
N GLU A 87 -5.78 13.73 -5.83
CA GLU A 87 -4.72 14.59 -6.39
C GLU A 87 -3.60 13.79 -7.07
N VAL A 88 -3.39 12.54 -6.69
CA VAL A 88 -2.20 11.78 -7.08
C VAL A 88 -2.49 10.44 -7.75
N ILE A 89 -3.72 9.95 -7.74
CA ILE A 89 -4.08 8.62 -8.25
C ILE A 89 -3.67 8.41 -9.72
N ASN A 90 -3.71 9.47 -10.52
CA ASN A 90 -3.30 9.45 -11.94
C ASN A 90 -1.79 9.28 -12.16
N GLN A 91 -0.97 9.41 -11.12
CA GLN A 91 0.48 9.24 -11.17
C GLN A 91 0.92 7.84 -10.78
N LEU A 92 0.06 7.09 -10.08
CA LEU A 92 0.43 5.83 -9.44
C LEU A 92 0.54 4.67 -10.44
N ASP A 93 1.56 3.85 -10.25
CA ASP A 93 1.70 2.54 -10.88
C ASP A 93 1.22 1.43 -9.92
N ILE A 94 1.35 1.66 -8.62
CA ILE A 94 0.90 0.78 -7.55
C ILE A 94 0.15 1.62 -6.52
N LEU A 95 -1.06 1.22 -6.18
CA LEU A 95 -1.82 1.75 -5.04
C LEU A 95 -1.94 0.66 -3.97
N TYR A 96 -1.28 0.86 -2.84
CA TYR A 96 -1.34 -0.02 -1.68
C TYR A 96 -2.31 0.55 -0.66
N MET A 97 -3.51 -0.02 -0.58
CA MET A 97 -4.56 0.40 0.34
C MET A 97 -4.41 -0.31 1.69
N THR A 98 -4.68 0.42 2.77
CA THR A 98 -4.75 -0.14 4.12
C THR A 98 -6.02 0.32 4.83
N ARG A 99 -6.54 -0.50 5.73
CA ARG A 99 -7.67 -0.12 6.56
C ARG A 99 -7.25 0.72 7.76
N VAL A 100 -8.15 1.58 8.23
CA VAL A 100 -8.01 2.26 9.52
C VAL A 100 -8.46 1.30 10.63
N GLN A 101 -7.55 0.95 11.54
CA GLN A 101 -7.78 -0.08 12.57
C GLN A 101 -8.35 0.54 13.85
N LYS A 102 -9.59 0.16 14.23
CA LYS A 102 -10.29 0.68 15.44
C LYS A 102 -9.46 0.48 16.72
N GLU A 103 -8.81 -0.66 16.85
CA GLU A 103 -7.99 -1.05 17.99
C GLU A 103 -6.76 -0.16 18.24
N ARG A 104 -6.46 0.76 17.33
CA ARG A 104 -5.34 1.70 17.42
C ARG A 104 -5.71 3.07 17.99
N PHE A 105 -6.99 3.33 18.17
CA PHE A 105 -7.49 4.61 18.67
C PHE A 105 -7.85 4.52 20.14
N PHE A 106 -7.36 5.48 20.93
CA PHE A 106 -7.78 5.65 22.33
C PHE A 106 -9.18 6.24 22.46
N ASN A 107 -9.61 7.01 21.44
CA ASN A 107 -10.89 7.67 21.38
C ASN A 107 -11.71 7.13 20.19
N GLU A 108 -12.89 6.60 20.47
CA GLU A 108 -13.78 6.08 19.43
C GLU A 108 -14.25 7.16 18.45
N GLN A 109 -14.36 8.43 18.90
CA GLN A 109 -14.76 9.54 18.04
C GLN A 109 -13.69 9.82 16.95
N ASP A 110 -12.42 9.71 17.27
CA ASP A 110 -11.34 9.86 16.29
C ASP A 110 -11.36 8.74 15.26
N TYR A 111 -11.63 7.51 15.69
CA TYR A 111 -11.82 6.40 14.75
C TYR A 111 -13.01 6.64 13.82
N ILE A 112 -14.18 7.04 14.35
CA ILE A 112 -15.38 7.30 13.54
C ILE A 112 -15.13 8.41 12.52
N ARG A 113 -14.37 9.45 12.88
CA ARG A 113 -14.01 10.54 11.98
C ARG A 113 -13.07 10.11 10.85
N LEU A 114 -12.16 9.19 11.11
CA LEU A 114 -11.07 8.84 10.18
C LEU A 114 -11.30 7.53 9.41
N LYS A 115 -12.19 6.65 9.88
CA LYS A 115 -12.40 5.32 9.27
C LYS A 115 -12.80 5.35 7.80
N ASP A 116 -13.50 6.39 7.38
CA ASP A 116 -14.02 6.57 6.02
C ASP A 116 -13.25 7.65 5.21
N SER A 117 -12.09 8.10 5.73
CA SER A 117 -11.32 9.18 5.08
C SER A 117 -10.79 8.80 3.71
N TYR A 118 -10.56 7.51 3.46
CA TYR A 118 -9.99 7.01 2.21
C TYR A 118 -10.76 5.79 1.74
N ILE A 119 -11.71 6.03 0.84
CA ILE A 119 -12.49 4.98 0.18
C ILE A 119 -12.11 5.00 -1.30
N LEU A 120 -11.60 3.87 -1.80
CA LEU A 120 -11.38 3.65 -3.22
C LEU A 120 -12.66 3.11 -3.84
N ASP A 121 -13.20 3.84 -4.78
CA ASP A 121 -14.41 3.53 -5.52
C ASP A 121 -14.17 3.52 -7.04
N SER A 122 -15.19 3.16 -7.81
CA SER A 122 -15.11 3.10 -9.26
C SER A 122 -14.87 4.47 -9.91
N GLU A 123 -15.32 5.58 -9.29
CA GLU A 123 -15.10 6.93 -9.82
C GLU A 123 -13.63 7.33 -9.71
N LYS A 124 -12.99 7.08 -8.57
CA LYS A 124 -11.54 7.30 -8.42
C LYS A 124 -10.74 6.43 -9.38
N MET A 125 -11.16 5.17 -9.58
CA MET A 125 -10.51 4.26 -10.52
C MET A 125 -10.53 4.75 -11.98
N LYS A 126 -11.50 5.57 -12.39
CA LYS A 126 -11.52 6.17 -13.74
C LYS A 126 -10.32 7.09 -13.99
N ASN A 127 -9.84 7.78 -12.95
CA ASN A 127 -8.70 8.69 -13.03
C ASN A 127 -7.34 7.99 -12.93
N ALA A 128 -7.32 6.73 -12.54
CA ALA A 128 -6.10 5.96 -12.38
C ALA A 128 -5.51 5.51 -13.72
N LYS A 129 -4.20 5.27 -13.76
CA LYS A 129 -3.54 4.70 -14.95
C LYS A 129 -4.16 3.36 -15.33
N LYS A 130 -4.21 3.06 -16.62
CA LYS A 130 -4.76 1.80 -17.16
C LYS A 130 -4.05 0.55 -16.65
N ASN A 131 -2.75 0.67 -16.37
CA ASN A 131 -1.88 -0.40 -15.91
C ASN A 131 -1.54 -0.30 -14.41
N MET A 132 -2.16 0.61 -13.66
CA MET A 132 -2.01 0.64 -12.21
C MET A 132 -2.51 -0.68 -11.61
N ILE A 133 -1.87 -1.14 -10.55
CA ILE A 133 -2.37 -2.26 -9.75
C ILE A 133 -2.77 -1.78 -8.36
N VAL A 134 -3.89 -2.30 -7.85
CA VAL A 134 -4.37 -2.05 -6.50
C VAL A 134 -4.04 -3.26 -5.63
N LEU A 135 -3.29 -3.04 -4.57
CA LEU A 135 -2.90 -4.04 -3.57
C LEU A 135 -3.56 -3.74 -2.22
N HIS A 136 -3.80 -4.79 -1.44
CA HIS A 136 -4.32 -4.70 -0.09
C HIS A 136 -3.91 -5.93 0.73
N PRO A 137 -3.40 -5.80 1.96
CA PRO A 137 -2.96 -6.96 2.76
C PRO A 137 -4.11 -7.83 3.26
N LEU A 138 -5.36 -7.36 3.12
CA LEU A 138 -6.58 -8.00 3.60
C LEU A 138 -6.56 -8.38 5.13
N PRO A 139 -7.70 -8.50 5.79
CA PRO A 139 -9.04 -8.27 5.25
C PRO A 139 -9.36 -6.77 5.09
N ARG A 140 -10.18 -6.43 4.12
CA ARG A 140 -10.74 -5.08 3.97
C ARG A 140 -12.08 -4.95 4.72
N VAL A 141 -12.49 -3.72 4.97
CA VAL A 141 -13.83 -3.38 5.51
C VAL A 141 -14.58 -2.54 4.48
N ASN A 142 -14.35 -1.23 4.44
CA ASN A 142 -15.04 -0.29 3.56
C ASN A 142 -14.08 0.59 2.73
N GLU A 143 -12.77 0.46 2.95
CA GLU A 143 -11.75 1.26 2.26
C GLU A 143 -11.61 0.97 0.76
N ILE A 144 -12.19 -0.12 0.29
CA ILE A 144 -12.36 -0.43 -1.13
C ILE A 144 -13.79 -0.90 -1.34
N THR A 145 -14.55 -0.22 -2.20
CA THR A 145 -15.93 -0.60 -2.48
C THR A 145 -16.01 -1.89 -3.30
N PRO A 146 -17.10 -2.68 -3.15
CA PRO A 146 -17.23 -3.97 -3.85
C PRO A 146 -17.17 -3.86 -5.37
N GLU A 147 -17.58 -2.74 -5.95
CA GLU A 147 -17.59 -2.53 -7.41
C GLU A 147 -16.15 -2.53 -7.98
N VAL A 148 -15.14 -2.19 -7.17
CA VAL A 148 -13.73 -2.20 -7.58
C VAL A 148 -13.22 -3.64 -7.80
N ASP A 149 -13.88 -4.66 -7.22
CA ASP A 149 -13.47 -6.06 -7.39
C ASP A 149 -13.54 -6.53 -8.83
N GLU A 150 -14.44 -5.94 -9.61
CA GLU A 150 -14.61 -6.26 -11.04
C GLU A 150 -13.60 -5.52 -11.94
N ASP A 151 -12.85 -4.54 -11.39
CA ASP A 151 -11.83 -3.83 -12.15
C ASP A 151 -10.60 -4.73 -12.35
N PRO A 152 -10.09 -4.89 -13.58
CA PRO A 152 -8.93 -5.75 -13.86
C PRO A 152 -7.65 -5.33 -13.12
N ARG A 153 -7.60 -4.08 -12.63
CA ARG A 153 -6.50 -3.53 -11.83
C ARG A 153 -6.58 -3.91 -10.35
N ALA A 154 -7.73 -4.44 -9.87
CA ALA A 154 -7.89 -4.97 -8.52
C ALA A 154 -7.07 -6.25 -8.34
N ALA A 155 -5.85 -6.11 -7.84
CA ALA A 155 -4.88 -7.18 -7.77
C ALA A 155 -4.83 -7.91 -6.41
N TYR A 156 -5.54 -7.42 -5.40
CA TYR A 156 -5.45 -7.93 -4.03
C TYR A 156 -5.88 -9.40 -3.86
N PHE A 157 -6.79 -9.93 -4.69
CA PHE A 157 -7.08 -11.37 -4.66
C PHE A 157 -5.97 -12.20 -5.33
N LYS A 158 -5.37 -11.70 -6.40
CA LYS A 158 -4.17 -12.31 -7.00
C LYS A 158 -3.00 -12.28 -6.02
N GLN A 159 -2.86 -11.19 -5.26
CA GLN A 159 -1.87 -11.02 -4.19
C GLN A 159 -1.98 -12.14 -3.14
N VAL A 160 -3.19 -12.49 -2.68
CA VAL A 160 -3.40 -13.63 -1.77
C VAL A 160 -2.88 -14.94 -2.37
N LYS A 161 -3.17 -15.19 -3.64
CA LYS A 161 -2.70 -16.40 -4.35
C LYS A 161 -1.18 -16.44 -4.45
N TYR A 162 -0.54 -15.34 -4.82
CA TYR A 162 0.92 -15.24 -4.85
C TYR A 162 1.54 -15.37 -3.46
N GLY A 163 0.86 -14.87 -2.42
CA GLY A 163 1.26 -15.07 -1.03
C GLY A 163 1.27 -16.53 -0.59
N MET A 164 0.32 -17.33 -1.06
CA MET A 164 0.32 -18.78 -0.85
C MET A 164 1.56 -19.41 -1.49
N TYR A 165 1.84 -19.12 -2.75
CA TYR A 165 3.02 -19.66 -3.45
C TYR A 165 4.34 -19.23 -2.82
N ALA A 166 4.44 -17.97 -2.40
CA ALA A 166 5.62 -17.45 -1.73
C ALA A 166 5.90 -18.19 -0.41
N ARG A 167 4.86 -18.46 0.38
CA ARG A 167 5.00 -19.25 1.64
C ARG A 167 5.35 -20.70 1.38
N MET A 168 4.73 -21.33 0.36
CA MET A 168 5.08 -22.70 -0.06
C MET A 168 6.55 -22.79 -0.47
N ALA A 169 7.05 -21.83 -1.23
CA ALA A 169 8.44 -21.79 -1.67
C ALA A 169 9.42 -21.59 -0.48
N LEU A 170 9.04 -20.78 0.52
CA LEU A 170 9.83 -20.63 1.74
C LEU A 170 9.92 -21.94 2.52
N ILE A 171 8.80 -22.62 2.74
CA ILE A 171 8.76 -23.91 3.47
C ILE A 171 9.56 -24.97 2.75
N ALA A 172 9.49 -25.03 1.42
CA ALA A 172 10.24 -26.00 0.61
C ALA A 172 11.76 -25.77 0.62
N LYS A 173 12.24 -24.62 1.12
CA LYS A 173 13.67 -24.31 1.25
C LYS A 173 14.23 -24.48 2.65
N LEU A 174 13.38 -24.75 3.63
CA LEU A 174 13.78 -25.09 5.00
C LEU A 174 14.09 -26.58 5.13
#